data_9ae6f2b1d3a2b807e6a49ad4f3b3af3a
#
_entry.id   9ae6f2b1d3a2b807e6a49ad4f3b3af3a
#
_cell.length_a   1.000
_cell.length_b   1.000
_cell.length_c   1.000
_cell.angle_alpha   90.00
_cell.angle_beta   90.00
_cell.angle_gamma   90.00
#
_symmetry.space_group_name_H-M   'P 1'
#
loop_
_entity.id
_entity.type
_entity.pdbx_description
1 polymer ?
#
loop_
_entity_poly.entity_id
_entity_poly.type
_entity_poly.pdbx_seq_one_letter_code
_entity_poly.pdbx_strand_id
1 'polypeptide(L)'
;MVESLPDVTFQIAAVTEMSPRLLSMMRYSNVVLHPNASHKQLDKLYQESDLYLDINHHNELYKATRTAFEHQLLILAFSETAHGRDYTAPEHIYASQNYPAMVAKIKQVLGNDQAMQEAMQAQKAQANTLTASELADRLQSLLGGNHV
;
A
#
# COMPACT_ATOMS: atom_id res chain seq x y z
N MET A 1 7.19 -1.65 -14.82
CA MET A 1 7.15 -0.65 -13.72
C MET A 1 8.54 -0.30 -13.21
N VAL A 2 9.32 -1.27 -12.78
CA VAL A 2 10.68 -1.05 -12.25
C VAL A 2 11.59 -0.30 -13.23
N GLU A 3 11.54 -0.67 -14.50
CA GLU A 3 12.32 -0.02 -15.55
C GLU A 3 11.92 1.44 -15.81
N SER A 4 10.66 1.77 -15.53
CA SER A 4 10.12 3.12 -15.71
C SER A 4 10.49 4.07 -14.55
N LEU A 5 11.04 3.54 -13.48
CA LEU A 5 11.37 4.26 -12.24
C LEU A 5 12.81 3.93 -11.79
N PRO A 6 13.82 4.28 -12.61
CA PRO A 6 15.21 3.88 -12.32
C PRO A 6 15.78 4.50 -11.04
N ASP A 7 15.25 5.65 -10.63
CA ASP A 7 15.71 6.38 -9.43
C ASP A 7 14.93 5.96 -8.16
N VAL A 8 13.99 5.03 -8.29
CA VAL A 8 13.20 4.50 -7.16
C VAL A 8 13.74 3.13 -6.78
N THR A 9 14.04 2.93 -5.51
CA THR A 9 14.45 1.63 -4.99
C THR A 9 13.22 0.82 -4.59
N PHE A 10 13.06 -0.35 -5.17
CA PHE A 10 11.99 -1.29 -4.86
C PHE A 10 12.48 -2.32 -3.85
N GLN A 11 11.92 -2.28 -2.64
CA GLN A 11 12.18 -3.24 -1.59
C GLN A 11 11.10 -4.33 -1.66
N ILE A 12 11.49 -5.56 -1.96
CA ILE A 12 10.56 -6.69 -2.06
C ILE A 12 10.89 -7.70 -0.98
N ALA A 13 9.98 -7.90 -0.04
CA ALA A 13 10.17 -8.80 1.09
C ALA A 13 9.19 -9.96 1.04
N ALA A 14 9.67 -11.13 1.44
CA ALA A 14 8.86 -12.32 1.65
C ALA A 14 9.29 -13.00 2.95
N VAL A 15 8.34 -13.60 3.66
CA VAL A 15 8.62 -14.37 4.89
C VAL A 15 9.06 -15.79 4.60
N THR A 16 9.01 -16.20 3.34
CA THR A 16 9.42 -17.50 2.83
C THR A 16 10.52 -17.34 1.79
N GLU A 17 10.97 -18.44 1.23
CA GLU A 17 11.82 -18.44 0.04
C GLU A 17 11.08 -17.77 -1.14
N MET A 18 11.84 -17.14 -2.00
CA MET A 18 11.31 -16.48 -3.19
C MET A 18 11.36 -17.41 -4.40
N SER A 19 10.33 -17.33 -5.25
CA SER A 19 10.27 -18.08 -6.49
C SER A 19 11.40 -17.67 -7.45
N PRO A 20 11.80 -18.56 -8.40
CA PRO A 20 12.78 -18.19 -9.42
C PRO A 20 12.40 -16.95 -10.22
N ARG A 21 11.10 -16.76 -10.51
CA ARG A 21 10.59 -15.58 -11.19
C ARG A 21 10.86 -14.30 -10.38
N LEU A 22 10.62 -14.35 -9.07
CA LEU A 22 10.88 -13.21 -8.20
C LEU A 22 12.37 -12.96 -8.06
N LEU A 23 13.18 -14.02 -7.90
CA LEU A 23 14.65 -13.91 -7.84
C LEU A 23 15.23 -13.31 -9.11
N SER A 24 14.61 -13.52 -10.27
CA SER A 24 15.05 -12.92 -11.53
C SER A 24 14.96 -11.40 -11.54
N MET A 25 14.19 -10.79 -10.62
CA MET A 25 14.12 -9.34 -10.47
C MET A 25 15.43 -8.72 -9.98
N MET A 26 16.37 -9.52 -9.47
CA MET A 26 17.70 -9.03 -9.08
C MET A 26 18.51 -8.47 -10.26
N ARG A 27 18.11 -8.77 -11.50
CA ARG A 27 18.74 -8.17 -12.70
C ARG A 27 18.58 -6.64 -12.75
N TYR A 28 17.59 -6.09 -12.06
CA TYR A 28 17.39 -4.65 -11.99
C TYR A 28 18.18 -4.06 -10.84
N SER A 29 19.00 -3.04 -11.12
CA SER A 29 19.87 -2.40 -10.12
C SER A 29 19.09 -1.67 -9.01
N ASN A 30 17.82 -1.32 -9.27
CA ASN A 30 16.94 -0.63 -8.32
C ASN A 30 15.98 -1.57 -7.58
N VAL A 31 16.23 -2.87 -7.61
CA VAL A 31 15.45 -3.88 -6.87
C VAL A 31 16.33 -4.51 -5.79
N VAL A 32 15.81 -4.54 -4.57
CA VAL A 32 16.42 -5.22 -3.43
C VAL A 32 15.46 -6.27 -2.90
N LEU A 33 15.89 -7.52 -2.88
CA LEU A 33 15.07 -8.65 -2.42
C LEU A 33 15.44 -9.02 -1.00
N HIS A 34 14.43 -9.32 -0.17
CA HIS A 34 14.56 -9.76 1.21
C HIS A 34 13.82 -11.07 1.41
N PRO A 35 14.39 -12.22 0.99
CA PRO A 35 13.78 -13.52 1.25
C PRO A 35 13.88 -13.86 2.74
N ASN A 36 12.93 -14.64 3.22
CA ASN A 36 12.87 -15.09 4.61
C ASN A 36 13.01 -13.93 5.62
N ALA A 37 12.34 -12.82 5.34
CA ALA A 37 12.42 -11.62 6.17
C ALA A 37 11.83 -11.85 7.56
N SER A 38 12.56 -11.45 8.59
CA SER A 38 12.07 -11.45 9.97
C SER A 38 11.14 -10.26 10.22
N HIS A 39 10.38 -10.31 11.32
CA HIS A 39 9.56 -9.17 11.75
C HIS A 39 10.39 -7.89 11.92
N LYS A 40 11.58 -8.02 12.48
CA LYS A 40 12.50 -6.88 12.65
C LYS A 40 12.93 -6.28 11.32
N GLN A 41 13.21 -7.11 10.32
CA GLN A 41 13.55 -6.65 8.98
C GLN A 41 12.37 -5.96 8.30
N LEU A 42 11.16 -6.52 8.44
CA LEU A 42 9.94 -5.89 7.90
C LEU A 42 9.67 -4.54 8.56
N ASP A 43 9.79 -4.43 9.87
CA ASP A 43 9.62 -3.17 10.58
C ASP A 43 10.59 -2.09 10.08
N LYS A 44 11.84 -2.48 9.87
CA LYS A 44 12.87 -1.58 9.32
C LYS A 44 12.49 -1.10 7.91
N LEU A 45 12.00 -1.99 7.06
CA LEU A 45 11.56 -1.64 5.71
C LEU A 45 10.40 -0.64 5.74
N TYR A 46 9.41 -0.84 6.61
CA TYR A 46 8.32 0.14 6.79
C TYR A 46 8.83 1.50 7.26
N GLN A 47 9.79 1.53 8.16
CA GLN A 47 10.36 2.78 8.68
C GLN A 47 11.16 3.55 7.63
N GLU A 48 11.83 2.85 6.74
CA GLU A 48 12.73 3.44 5.74
C GLU A 48 12.06 3.73 4.38
N SER A 49 10.83 3.28 4.18
CA SER A 49 10.12 3.42 2.91
C SER A 49 9.25 4.68 2.87
N ASP A 50 8.99 5.17 1.66
CA ASP A 50 8.11 6.32 1.42
C ASP A 50 6.73 5.88 0.92
N LEU A 51 6.67 4.79 0.20
CA LEU A 51 5.48 4.26 -0.45
C LEU A 51 5.31 2.77 -0.15
N TYR A 52 4.05 2.33 -0.14
CA TYR A 52 3.69 0.92 -0.12
C TYR A 52 2.87 0.57 -1.37
N LEU A 53 3.28 -0.45 -2.09
CA LEU A 53 2.59 -0.90 -3.30
C LEU A 53 1.83 -2.21 -2.99
N ASP A 54 0.51 -2.11 -2.96
CA ASP A 54 -0.40 -3.24 -2.75
C ASP A 54 -0.78 -3.84 -4.11
N ILE A 55 0.16 -4.55 -4.70
CA ILE A 55 0.06 -5.10 -6.07
C ILE A 55 0.28 -6.62 -6.13
N ASN A 56 0.29 -7.29 -5.00
CA ASN A 56 0.57 -8.72 -4.90
C ASN A 56 -0.73 -9.53 -5.03
N HIS A 57 -0.72 -10.56 -5.89
CA HIS A 57 -1.85 -11.47 -6.08
C HIS A 57 -2.04 -12.50 -4.94
N HIS A 58 -1.08 -12.61 -4.04
CA HIS A 58 -1.17 -13.50 -2.89
C HIS A 58 -1.90 -12.85 -1.72
N ASN A 59 -2.20 -13.63 -0.69
CA ASN A 59 -2.81 -13.12 0.53
C ASN A 59 -1.94 -12.03 1.16
N GLU A 60 -2.60 -11.07 1.79
CA GLU A 60 -1.92 -10.01 2.52
C GLU A 60 -1.07 -10.58 3.67
N LEU A 61 0.17 -10.12 3.74
CA LEU A 61 1.11 -10.53 4.76
C LEU A 61 0.91 -9.70 6.04
N TYR A 62 0.50 -10.33 7.13
CA TYR A 62 0.41 -9.70 8.47
C TYR A 62 -0.29 -8.33 8.48
N LYS A 63 -1.40 -8.18 7.77
CA LYS A 63 -2.10 -6.90 7.64
C LYS A 63 -1.16 -5.77 7.15
N ALA A 64 -0.40 -6.06 6.12
CA ALA A 64 0.65 -5.18 5.61
C ALA A 64 0.12 -3.79 5.21
N THR A 65 -1.07 -3.70 4.63
CA THR A 65 -1.66 -2.42 4.23
C THR A 65 -1.96 -1.53 5.45
N ARG A 66 -2.52 -2.11 6.51
CA ARG A 66 -2.74 -1.40 7.77
C ARG A 66 -1.43 -0.94 8.39
N THR A 67 -0.43 -1.80 8.41
CA THR A 67 0.90 -1.48 8.94
C THR A 67 1.54 -0.34 8.14
N ALA A 68 1.44 -0.36 6.82
CA ALA A 68 1.91 0.72 5.96
C ALA A 68 1.20 2.05 6.29
N PHE A 69 -0.11 2.01 6.49
CA PHE A 69 -0.90 3.18 6.90
C PHE A 69 -0.43 3.73 8.25
N GLU A 70 -0.22 2.87 9.23
CA GLU A 70 0.25 3.25 10.56
C GLU A 70 1.65 3.86 10.54
N HIS A 71 2.51 3.43 9.61
CA HIS A 71 3.83 4.02 9.38
C HIS A 71 3.81 5.27 8.47
N GLN A 72 2.62 5.77 8.12
CA GLN A 72 2.44 6.95 7.29
C GLN A 72 3.04 6.82 5.90
N LEU A 73 2.98 5.63 5.32
CA LEU A 73 3.34 5.40 3.93
C LEU A 73 2.15 5.70 3.02
N LEU A 74 2.41 6.30 1.87
CA LEU A 74 1.39 6.42 0.84
C LEU A 74 1.15 5.05 0.20
N ILE A 75 -0.10 4.62 0.15
CA ILE A 75 -0.50 3.33 -0.40
C ILE A 75 -1.06 3.52 -1.79
N LEU A 76 -0.49 2.81 -2.76
CA LEU A 76 -1.00 2.70 -4.12
C LEU A 76 -1.29 1.23 -4.40
N ALA A 77 -2.41 0.94 -5.06
CA ALA A 77 -2.85 -0.43 -5.28
C ALA A 77 -3.33 -0.67 -6.69
N PHE A 78 -3.26 -1.93 -7.14
CA PHE A 78 -4.02 -2.38 -8.29
C PHE A 78 -5.42 -2.81 -7.86
N SER A 79 -6.43 -2.50 -8.67
CA SER A 79 -7.83 -2.83 -8.35
C SER A 79 -8.06 -4.34 -8.21
N GLU A 80 -7.29 -5.15 -8.92
CA GLU A 80 -7.39 -6.61 -8.93
C GLU A 80 -6.73 -7.26 -7.71
N THR A 81 -5.86 -6.52 -7.01
CA THR A 81 -5.04 -7.06 -5.89
C THR A 81 -5.15 -6.28 -4.60
N ALA A 82 -5.94 -5.22 -4.56
CA ALA A 82 -6.04 -4.35 -3.39
C ALA A 82 -6.59 -5.11 -2.17
N HIS A 83 -5.79 -5.19 -1.10
CA HIS A 83 -6.12 -5.85 0.15
C HIS A 83 -6.68 -4.89 1.20
N GLY A 84 -6.26 -3.64 1.17
CA GLY A 84 -6.61 -2.64 2.17
C GLY A 84 -7.28 -1.41 1.59
N ARG A 85 -8.44 -1.57 0.95
CA ARG A 85 -9.20 -0.45 0.38
C ARG A 85 -9.60 0.58 1.44
N ASP A 86 -9.71 0.17 2.68
CA ASP A 86 -10.04 1.03 3.83
C ASP A 86 -8.94 2.07 4.09
N TYR A 87 -7.70 1.73 3.75
CA TYR A 87 -6.51 2.57 3.96
C TYR A 87 -5.98 3.20 2.69
N THR A 88 -6.64 2.96 1.56
CA THR A 88 -6.19 3.41 0.25
C THR A 88 -7.22 4.38 -0.33
N ALA A 89 -6.80 5.59 -0.70
CA ALA A 89 -7.70 6.53 -1.37
C ALA A 89 -8.18 5.93 -2.70
N PRO A 90 -9.47 6.10 -3.08
CA PRO A 90 -9.98 5.53 -4.32
C PRO A 90 -9.20 5.97 -5.57
N GLU A 91 -8.72 7.21 -5.61
CA GLU A 91 -7.89 7.74 -6.70
C GLU A 91 -6.49 7.13 -6.78
N HIS A 92 -6.08 6.38 -5.75
CA HIS A 92 -4.79 5.67 -5.69
C HIS A 92 -4.94 4.19 -6.01
N ILE A 93 -6.10 3.77 -6.50
CA ILE A 93 -6.36 2.40 -6.95
C ILE A 93 -6.45 2.41 -8.48
N TYR A 94 -5.59 1.66 -9.13
CA TYR A 94 -5.42 1.63 -10.58
C TYR A 94 -5.71 0.24 -11.13
N ALA A 95 -6.27 0.13 -12.32
CA ALA A 95 -6.27 -1.15 -13.03
C ALA A 95 -4.81 -1.54 -13.34
N SER A 96 -4.47 -2.82 -13.21
CA SER A 96 -3.09 -3.29 -13.42
C SER A 96 -2.58 -2.99 -14.84
N GLN A 97 -3.45 -3.06 -15.82
CA GLN A 97 -3.13 -2.70 -17.21
C GLN A 97 -2.87 -1.19 -17.38
N ASN A 98 -3.30 -0.36 -16.44
CA ASN A 98 -3.04 1.08 -16.41
C ASN A 98 -1.91 1.43 -15.43
N TYR A 99 -0.94 0.55 -15.26
CA TYR A 99 0.22 0.83 -14.39
C TYR A 99 1.00 2.10 -14.78
N PRO A 100 1.01 2.58 -16.03
CA PRO A 100 1.66 3.86 -16.33
C PRO A 100 1.08 5.04 -15.54
N ALA A 101 -0.21 5.03 -15.21
CA ALA A 101 -0.82 6.05 -14.35
C ALA A 101 -0.29 5.98 -12.92
N MET A 102 -0.09 4.78 -12.37
CA MET A 102 0.56 4.59 -11.06
C MET A 102 2.02 5.08 -11.11
N VAL A 103 2.77 4.76 -12.15
CA VAL A 103 4.15 5.24 -12.34
C VAL A 103 4.21 6.76 -12.35
N ALA A 104 3.29 7.42 -13.07
CA ALA A 104 3.20 8.88 -13.11
C ALA A 104 2.93 9.46 -11.71
N LYS A 105 2.06 8.82 -10.92
CA LYS A 105 1.76 9.22 -9.54
C LYS A 105 2.98 9.09 -8.65
N ILE A 106 3.73 7.99 -8.75
CA ILE A 106 4.96 7.77 -7.99
C ILE A 106 5.97 8.88 -8.28
N LYS A 107 6.20 9.20 -9.54
CA LYS A 107 7.10 10.31 -9.93
C LYS A 107 6.66 11.64 -9.36
N GLN A 108 5.35 11.91 -9.41
CA GLN A 108 4.78 13.16 -8.91
C GLN A 108 5.03 13.33 -7.40
N VAL A 109 4.68 12.32 -6.61
CA VAL A 109 4.74 12.43 -5.15
C VAL A 109 6.17 12.37 -4.61
N LEU A 110 7.06 11.63 -5.24
CA LEU A 110 8.46 11.57 -4.82
C LEU A 110 9.25 12.80 -5.26
N GLY A 111 8.81 13.51 -6.29
CA GLY A 111 9.44 14.74 -6.77
C GLY A 111 8.88 16.03 -6.19
N ASN A 112 7.82 15.96 -5.38
CA ASN A 112 7.11 17.14 -4.89
C ASN A 112 6.48 16.88 -3.53
N ASP A 113 7.00 17.52 -2.49
CA ASP A 113 6.52 17.34 -1.11
C ASP A 113 5.06 17.74 -0.93
N GLN A 114 4.59 18.79 -1.62
CA GLN A 114 3.21 19.21 -1.56
C GLN A 114 2.28 18.16 -2.18
N ALA A 115 2.67 17.56 -3.30
CA ALA A 115 1.91 16.49 -3.94
C ALA A 115 1.83 15.26 -3.02
N MET A 116 2.90 14.93 -2.32
CA MET A 116 2.91 13.85 -1.31
C MET A 116 1.96 14.17 -0.17
N GLN A 117 1.98 15.38 0.37
CA GLN A 117 1.09 15.80 1.46
C GLN A 117 -0.38 15.72 1.04
N GLU A 118 -0.73 16.19 -0.15
CA GLU A 118 -2.10 16.13 -0.68
C GLU A 118 -2.56 14.68 -0.84
N ALA A 119 -1.69 13.80 -1.36
CA ALA A 119 -1.98 12.39 -1.50
C ALA A 119 -2.20 11.71 -0.14
N MET A 120 -1.38 12.05 0.85
CA MET A 120 -1.51 11.53 2.22
C MET A 120 -2.79 12.04 2.90
N GLN A 121 -3.20 13.27 2.64
CA GLN A 121 -4.47 13.81 3.15
C GLN A 121 -5.67 13.08 2.55
N ALA A 122 -5.65 12.78 1.26
CA ALA A 122 -6.69 11.99 0.61
C ALA A 122 -6.80 10.59 1.23
N GLN A 123 -5.67 9.95 1.54
CA GLN A 123 -5.62 8.66 2.20
C GLN A 123 -6.23 8.70 3.60
N LYS A 124 -5.89 9.70 4.40
CA LYS A 124 -6.46 9.90 5.74
C LYS A 124 -7.95 10.17 5.70
N ALA A 125 -8.40 10.96 4.72
CA ALA A 125 -9.82 11.27 4.55
C ALA A 125 -10.63 9.99 4.27
N GLN A 126 -10.10 9.07 3.47
CA GLN A 126 -10.73 7.77 3.20
C GLN A 126 -10.87 6.94 4.49
N ALA A 127 -9.82 6.80 5.26
CA ALA A 127 -9.84 6.06 6.52
C ALA A 127 -10.81 6.68 7.53
N ASN A 128 -10.86 8.00 7.64
CA ASN A 128 -11.77 8.71 8.55
C ASN A 128 -13.23 8.56 8.12
N THR A 129 -13.52 8.57 6.83
CA THR A 129 -14.88 8.35 6.29
C THR A 129 -15.41 6.98 6.71
N LEU A 130 -14.59 5.95 6.61
CA LEU A 130 -14.97 4.59 7.02
C LEU A 130 -15.19 4.48 8.52
N THR A 131 -14.34 5.09 9.34
CA THR A 131 -14.52 5.12 10.79
C THR A 131 -15.83 5.79 11.18
N ALA A 132 -16.18 6.90 10.55
CA ALA A 132 -17.46 7.59 10.77
C ALA A 132 -18.66 6.73 10.34
N SER A 133 -18.56 6.02 9.22
CA SER A 133 -19.59 5.09 8.74
C SER A 133 -19.77 3.92 9.72
N GLU A 134 -18.70 3.32 10.20
CA GLU A 134 -18.74 2.26 11.21
C GLU A 134 -19.40 2.71 12.50
N LEU A 135 -19.11 3.92 12.96
CA LEU A 135 -19.74 4.50 14.14
C LEU A 135 -21.25 4.70 13.95
N ALA A 136 -21.65 5.22 12.78
CA ALA A 136 -23.06 5.39 12.43
C ALA A 136 -23.80 4.04 12.42
N ASP A 137 -23.21 3.02 11.82
CA ASP A 137 -23.79 1.66 11.78
C ASP A 137 -23.91 1.06 13.17
N ARG A 138 -22.92 1.24 14.05
CA ARG A 138 -22.97 0.79 15.44
C ARG A 138 -24.06 1.51 16.21
N LEU A 139 -24.22 2.82 16.05
CA LEU A 139 -25.28 3.59 16.71
C LEU A 139 -26.67 3.12 16.25
N GLN A 140 -26.85 2.91 14.95
CA GLN A 140 -28.11 2.37 14.41
C GLN A 140 -28.41 0.97 14.96
N SER A 141 -27.41 0.11 15.05
CA SER A 141 -27.56 -1.24 15.60
C SER A 141 -27.97 -1.18 17.07
N LEU A 142 -27.40 -0.28 17.88
CA LEU A 142 -27.77 -0.10 19.28
C LEU A 142 -29.17 0.46 19.45
N LEU A 143 -29.59 1.42 18.60
CA LEU A 143 -30.92 2.00 18.63
C LEU A 143 -31.98 1.02 18.11
N GLY A 144 -31.66 0.22 17.10
CA GLY A 144 -32.52 -0.83 16.56
C GLY A 144 -32.76 -1.98 17.54
N GLY A 145 -31.82 -2.26 18.45
CA GLY A 145 -31.94 -3.29 19.47
C GLY A 145 -32.93 -2.97 20.59
N ASN A 146 -33.41 -1.75 20.67
CA ASN A 146 -34.36 -1.28 21.69
C ASN A 146 -35.84 -1.32 21.23
N HIS A 147 -36.11 -1.86 20.04
CA HIS A 147 -37.46 -1.99 19.48
C HIS A 147 -37.99 -3.42 19.56
N VAL A 148 -37.83 -4.04 20.65
CA VAL A 148 -38.43 -5.36 20.89
C VAL A 148 -39.76 -5.22 21.59
#